data_62f020cb7fca8e2b73141ff1793299ef
#
_entry.id   62f020cb7fca8e2b73141ff1793299ef
#
_cell.length_a   1.000
_cell.length_b   1.000
_cell.length_c   1.000
_cell.angle_alpha   90.00
_cell.angle_beta   90.00
_cell.angle_gamma   90.00
#
_symmetry.space_group_name_H-M   'P 1'
#
loop_
_entity.id
_entity.type
_entity.pdbx_description
1 polymer ?
#
loop_
_entity_poly.entity_id
_entity_poly.type
_entity_poly.pdbx_seq_one_letter_code
_entity_poly.pdbx_strand_id
1 'polypeptide(L)'
;PIGVIGAITPATNPTVTPLGNFMHALKGKNAIIISPAPRAEKTSTKTVDLIREALAKNGAPEDLIQIVNDVTIEKSQELMANCDLVIATGGSGLTKAAYSSGTPAYGVGPGNPPVIIDRGYDLKDAAENSIIAVASDNGILCDGDNLLLYPQDLEAEFFEEFRKAGAVVFDNADDVAKFRDALFENGKVRPGLVGKDTNVIAEAAGYNLPEGTKVIGLKIEGVGKDDILGKEIMGPVVVLKSYDKFEDAVDMAIRNMEEDGGTGHTAGIYSNDEDHILYFGEKIPVARVLVNQPTPDAWGPETNALSPAVSEGCGTWGNNILAGNVDYIHMVNVSKIVKKLDVEPLDPAKVFAD
;
A
#
# COMPACT_ATOMS: atom_id res chain seq x y z
N PRO A 1 -3.69 13.37 24.80
CA PRO A 1 -3.42 11.99 24.35
C PRO A 1 -4.67 11.12 24.39
N ILE A 2 -4.60 9.98 23.70
CA ILE A 2 -5.60 8.91 23.83
C ILE A 2 -5.22 8.02 25.02
N GLY A 3 -3.96 7.61 25.13
CA GLY A 3 -3.47 6.74 26.19
C GLY A 3 -2.43 5.73 25.68
N VAL A 4 -2.79 4.44 25.69
CA VAL A 4 -1.95 3.34 25.19
C VAL A 4 -2.46 2.88 23.82
N ILE A 5 -1.60 2.90 22.82
CA ILE A 5 -1.90 2.44 21.47
C ILE A 5 -1.41 1.01 21.29
N GLY A 6 -2.26 0.12 20.80
CA GLY A 6 -1.89 -1.23 20.38
C GLY A 6 -1.65 -1.25 18.89
N ALA A 7 -0.41 -1.48 18.43
CA ALA A 7 -0.09 -1.52 17.02
C ALA A 7 0.24 -2.95 16.57
N ILE A 8 -0.59 -3.50 15.68
CA ILE A 8 -0.33 -4.79 15.04
C ILE A 8 0.37 -4.49 13.71
N THR A 9 1.63 -4.96 13.59
CA THR A 9 2.50 -4.58 12.46
C THR A 9 2.79 -5.73 11.52
N PRO A 10 2.92 -5.46 10.19
CA PRO A 10 3.08 -6.49 9.18
C PRO A 10 4.52 -7.04 9.16
N ALA A 11 4.72 -8.12 8.41
CA ALA A 11 6.05 -8.66 8.15
C ALA A 11 6.74 -7.99 6.96
N THR A 12 6.02 -7.24 6.15
CA THR A 12 6.54 -6.55 4.95
C THR A 12 7.40 -5.33 5.32
N ASN A 13 7.07 -4.64 6.42
CA ASN A 13 7.76 -3.43 6.88
C ASN A 13 8.13 -3.51 8.36
N PRO A 14 8.97 -4.47 8.79
CA PRO A 14 9.16 -4.82 10.22
C PRO A 14 9.97 -3.77 11.01
N THR A 15 10.60 -2.83 10.34
CA THR A 15 11.38 -1.74 10.93
C THR A 15 10.63 -0.42 10.88
N VAL A 16 10.19 -0.01 9.68
CA VAL A 16 9.60 1.33 9.48
C VAL A 16 8.19 1.44 10.04
N THR A 17 7.37 0.37 10.03
CA THR A 17 6.02 0.44 10.62
C THR A 17 6.04 0.63 12.14
N PRO A 18 6.81 -0.14 12.94
CA PRO A 18 6.96 0.14 14.37
C PRO A 18 7.49 1.55 14.64
N LEU A 19 8.50 2.00 13.89
CA LEU A 19 9.09 3.32 14.07
C LEU A 19 8.10 4.44 13.74
N GLY A 20 7.43 4.39 12.59
CA GLY A 20 6.47 5.40 12.14
C GLY A 20 5.29 5.52 13.10
N ASN A 21 4.68 4.38 13.48
CA ASN A 21 3.58 4.36 14.45
C ASN A 21 4.02 4.92 15.82
N PHE A 22 5.24 4.59 16.27
CA PHE A 22 5.79 5.16 17.50
C PHE A 22 5.98 6.68 17.40
N MET A 23 6.52 7.18 16.30
CA MET A 23 6.72 8.62 16.11
C MET A 23 5.40 9.40 16.19
N HIS A 24 4.34 8.89 15.56
CA HIS A 24 3.00 9.48 15.65
C HIS A 24 2.40 9.36 17.05
N ALA A 25 2.55 8.20 17.70
CA ALA A 25 2.10 8.00 19.08
C ALA A 25 2.80 8.97 20.05
N LEU A 26 4.13 9.09 19.95
CA LEU A 26 4.94 10.00 20.78
C LEU A 26 4.55 11.47 20.53
N LYS A 27 4.36 11.87 19.28
CA LYS A 27 3.90 13.23 18.93
C LYS A 27 2.52 13.53 19.51
N GLY A 28 1.63 12.52 19.58
CA GLY A 28 0.33 12.58 20.27
C GLY A 28 0.41 12.44 21.80
N LYS A 29 1.60 12.29 22.38
CA LYS A 29 1.87 12.05 23.82
C LYS A 29 1.24 10.75 24.34
N ASN A 30 1.25 9.70 23.52
CA ASN A 30 0.78 8.36 23.87
C ASN A 30 1.95 7.41 24.10
N ALA A 31 1.71 6.32 24.83
CA ALA A 31 2.54 5.12 24.80
C ALA A 31 2.04 4.16 23.72
N ILE A 32 2.90 3.24 23.25
CA ILE A 32 2.55 2.27 22.24
C ILE A 32 3.11 0.89 22.56
N ILE A 33 2.32 -0.14 22.28
CA ILE A 33 2.75 -1.55 22.38
C ILE A 33 2.65 -2.15 20.98
N ILE A 34 3.78 -2.66 20.47
CA ILE A 34 3.89 -3.29 19.17
C ILE A 34 3.60 -4.79 19.28
N SER A 35 2.71 -5.33 18.49
CA SER A 35 2.53 -6.77 18.26
C SER A 35 2.92 -7.06 16.81
N PRO A 36 4.15 -7.56 16.55
CA PRO A 36 4.64 -7.78 15.20
C PRO A 36 4.08 -9.07 14.59
N ALA A 37 4.15 -9.21 13.28
CA ALA A 37 3.92 -10.49 12.63
C ALA A 37 4.96 -11.52 13.14
N PRO A 38 4.59 -12.77 13.44
CA PRO A 38 5.50 -13.76 14.05
C PRO A 38 6.83 -13.94 13.29
N ARG A 39 6.78 -13.98 11.95
CA ARG A 39 7.99 -14.13 11.12
C ARG A 39 8.93 -12.91 11.15
N ALA A 40 8.46 -11.76 11.63
CA ALA A 40 9.22 -10.50 11.71
C ALA A 40 9.58 -10.13 13.16
N GLU A 41 9.22 -10.93 14.15
CA GLU A 41 9.36 -10.63 15.57
C GLU A 41 10.80 -10.19 15.94
N LYS A 42 11.82 -10.93 15.52
CA LYS A 42 13.22 -10.61 15.81
C LYS A 42 13.65 -9.24 15.28
N THR A 43 13.24 -8.90 14.05
CA THR A 43 13.59 -7.61 13.43
C THR A 43 12.86 -6.47 14.14
N SER A 44 11.57 -6.63 14.39
CA SER A 44 10.76 -5.62 15.08
C SER A 44 11.23 -5.43 16.54
N THR A 45 11.63 -6.50 17.25
CA THR A 45 12.21 -6.40 18.58
C THR A 45 13.49 -5.57 18.57
N LYS A 46 14.41 -5.86 17.63
CA LYS A 46 15.64 -5.05 17.52
C LYS A 46 15.35 -3.58 17.21
N THR A 47 14.35 -3.30 16.40
CA THR A 47 13.91 -1.92 16.11
C THR A 47 13.41 -1.24 17.37
N VAL A 48 12.54 -1.89 18.14
CA VAL A 48 12.01 -1.36 19.39
C VAL A 48 13.13 -1.14 20.42
N ASP A 49 14.11 -2.04 20.53
CA ASP A 49 15.28 -1.88 21.41
C ASP A 49 16.08 -0.62 21.05
N LEU A 50 16.33 -0.38 19.76
CA LEU A 50 17.03 0.82 19.30
C LEU A 50 16.25 2.11 19.61
N ILE A 51 14.92 2.07 19.51
CA ILE A 51 14.07 3.21 19.88
C ILE A 51 14.13 3.45 21.40
N ARG A 52 14.08 2.40 22.23
CA ARG A 52 14.23 2.49 23.69
C ARG A 52 15.59 3.07 24.09
N GLU A 53 16.66 2.61 23.45
CA GLU A 53 18.00 3.20 23.64
C GLU A 53 18.04 4.69 23.29
N ALA A 54 17.38 5.09 22.20
CA ALA A 54 17.29 6.50 21.80
C ALA A 54 16.49 7.34 22.80
N LEU A 55 15.38 6.81 23.33
CA LEU A 55 14.59 7.44 24.39
C LEU A 55 15.44 7.67 25.64
N ALA A 56 16.15 6.64 26.13
CA ALA A 56 17.03 6.73 27.31
C ALA A 56 18.12 7.79 27.15
N LYS A 57 18.77 7.84 25.97
CA LYS A 57 19.79 8.85 25.63
C LYS A 57 19.27 10.29 25.69
N ASN A 58 17.99 10.47 25.44
CA ASN A 58 17.32 11.78 25.47
C ASN A 58 16.56 12.04 26.80
N GLY A 59 16.74 11.20 27.82
CA GLY A 59 16.09 11.36 29.11
C GLY A 59 14.60 11.11 29.14
N ALA A 60 14.06 10.42 28.12
CA ALA A 60 12.66 10.02 28.04
C ALA A 60 12.46 8.60 28.61
N PRO A 61 11.27 8.27 29.14
CA PRO A 61 10.97 6.91 29.60
C PRO A 61 11.06 5.90 28.47
N GLU A 62 11.80 4.82 28.67
CA GLU A 62 11.93 3.74 27.69
C GLU A 62 10.60 2.99 27.44
N ASP A 63 9.73 2.97 28.45
CA ASP A 63 8.44 2.27 28.42
C ASP A 63 7.37 2.97 27.57
N LEU A 64 7.70 4.11 26.94
CA LEU A 64 6.83 4.74 25.95
C LEU A 64 6.63 3.87 24.71
N ILE A 65 7.56 2.92 24.45
CA ILE A 65 7.38 1.87 23.45
C ILE A 65 7.72 0.51 24.05
N GLN A 66 6.85 -0.45 23.81
CA GLN A 66 6.99 -1.84 24.21
C GLN A 66 6.67 -2.78 23.06
N ILE A 67 7.05 -4.06 23.17
CA ILE A 67 6.78 -5.09 22.17
C ILE A 67 6.31 -6.37 22.82
N VAL A 68 5.35 -7.04 22.20
CA VAL A 68 4.88 -8.37 22.59
C VAL A 68 5.92 -9.40 22.18
N ASN A 69 6.40 -10.21 23.11
CA ASN A 69 7.30 -11.33 22.85
C ASN A 69 6.53 -12.63 22.70
N ASP A 70 7.12 -13.57 21.94
CA ASP A 70 6.47 -14.86 21.61
C ASP A 70 5.05 -14.65 21.08
N VAL A 71 4.97 -13.90 20.00
CA VAL A 71 3.70 -13.41 19.44
C VAL A 71 2.80 -14.55 19.02
N THR A 72 1.55 -14.50 19.50
CA THR A 72 0.46 -15.40 19.07
C THR A 72 -0.77 -14.59 18.68
N ILE A 73 -1.73 -15.23 18.03
CA ILE A 73 -3.01 -14.61 17.69
C ILE A 73 -3.74 -14.16 18.96
N GLU A 74 -3.71 -14.98 20.01
CA GLU A 74 -4.36 -14.70 21.29
C GLU A 74 -3.75 -13.47 21.97
N LYS A 75 -2.41 -13.36 22.03
CA LYS A 75 -1.74 -12.18 22.59
C LYS A 75 -2.04 -10.91 21.80
N SER A 76 -2.11 -11.00 20.47
CA SER A 76 -2.50 -9.87 19.62
C SER A 76 -3.95 -9.45 19.87
N GLN A 77 -4.87 -10.41 20.04
CA GLN A 77 -6.26 -10.13 20.40
C GLN A 77 -6.38 -9.53 21.80
N GLU A 78 -5.61 -10.02 22.77
CA GLU A 78 -5.56 -9.50 24.13
C GLU A 78 -5.06 -8.03 24.12
N LEU A 79 -4.01 -7.72 23.34
CA LEU A 79 -3.55 -6.34 23.16
C LEU A 79 -4.65 -5.46 22.57
N MET A 80 -5.29 -5.91 21.48
CA MET A 80 -6.38 -5.16 20.83
C MET A 80 -7.55 -4.89 21.79
N ALA A 81 -7.86 -5.81 22.69
CA ALA A 81 -8.97 -5.66 23.64
C ALA A 81 -8.65 -4.79 24.87
N ASN A 82 -7.36 -4.57 25.20
CA ASN A 82 -6.93 -3.89 26.41
C ASN A 82 -6.19 -2.57 26.20
N CYS A 83 -6.01 -2.11 24.96
CA CYS A 83 -5.46 -0.79 24.65
C CYS A 83 -6.59 0.25 24.42
N ASP A 84 -6.22 1.53 24.34
CA ASP A 84 -7.18 2.63 24.15
C ASP A 84 -7.47 2.92 22.66
N LEU A 85 -6.55 2.55 21.76
CA LEU A 85 -6.68 2.66 20.31
C LEU A 85 -5.85 1.54 19.63
N VAL A 86 -6.42 0.90 18.64
CA VAL A 86 -5.73 -0.09 17.79
C VAL A 86 -5.30 0.54 16.46
N ILE A 87 -4.07 0.27 16.05
CA ILE A 87 -3.60 0.47 14.66
C ILE A 87 -3.22 -0.90 14.11
N ALA A 88 -3.91 -1.39 13.10
CA ALA A 88 -3.69 -2.71 12.55
C ALA A 88 -3.35 -2.62 11.06
N THR A 89 -2.11 -2.96 10.70
CA THR A 89 -1.62 -2.97 9.32
C THR A 89 -1.42 -4.41 8.87
N GLY A 90 -2.14 -4.84 7.83
CA GLY A 90 -2.03 -6.17 7.27
C GLY A 90 -3.24 -6.61 6.45
N GLY A 91 -3.39 -7.91 6.21
CA GLY A 91 -4.46 -8.44 5.38
C GLY A 91 -5.87 -8.24 5.96
N SER A 92 -6.89 -8.40 5.11
CA SER A 92 -8.32 -8.18 5.44
C SER A 92 -8.81 -8.90 6.71
N GLY A 93 -8.26 -10.09 7.00
CA GLY A 93 -8.59 -10.84 8.23
C GLY A 93 -8.15 -10.11 9.50
N LEU A 94 -6.97 -9.51 9.51
CA LEU A 94 -6.46 -8.72 10.63
C LEU A 94 -7.28 -7.43 10.81
N THR A 95 -7.54 -6.72 9.72
CA THR A 95 -8.37 -5.51 9.74
C THR A 95 -9.75 -5.78 10.34
N LYS A 96 -10.38 -6.89 9.91
CA LYS A 96 -11.66 -7.33 10.49
C LYS A 96 -11.56 -7.65 11.98
N ALA A 97 -10.49 -8.32 12.42
CA ALA A 97 -10.26 -8.61 13.83
C ALA A 97 -10.11 -7.33 14.66
N ALA A 98 -9.37 -6.34 14.16
CA ALA A 98 -9.19 -5.05 14.82
C ALA A 98 -10.54 -4.32 15.02
N TYR A 99 -11.35 -4.21 13.97
CA TYR A 99 -12.69 -3.59 14.10
C TYR A 99 -13.67 -4.40 14.96
N SER A 100 -13.42 -5.69 15.16
CA SER A 100 -14.24 -6.57 16.01
C SER A 100 -13.75 -6.67 17.45
N SER A 101 -12.64 -6.02 17.80
CA SER A 101 -12.05 -6.09 19.14
C SER A 101 -12.85 -5.37 20.23
N GLY A 102 -13.73 -4.46 19.84
CA GLY A 102 -14.47 -3.59 20.76
C GLY A 102 -13.71 -2.30 21.12
N THR A 103 -12.45 -2.18 20.73
CA THR A 103 -11.62 -0.98 20.89
C THR A 103 -11.68 -0.13 19.61
N PRO A 104 -11.69 1.20 19.70
CA PRO A 104 -11.53 2.05 18.54
C PRO A 104 -10.30 1.65 17.72
N ALA A 105 -10.44 1.54 16.39
CA ALA A 105 -9.37 1.00 15.55
C ALA A 105 -9.22 1.74 14.22
N TYR A 106 -7.98 1.89 13.77
CA TYR A 106 -7.60 2.20 12.40
C TYR A 106 -7.02 0.95 11.74
N GLY A 107 -7.77 0.39 10.79
CA GLY A 107 -7.30 -0.72 9.98
C GLY A 107 -6.68 -0.23 8.68
N VAL A 108 -5.63 -0.90 8.25
CA VAL A 108 -4.93 -0.68 6.98
C VAL A 108 -4.93 -1.99 6.22
N GLY A 109 -5.58 -1.98 5.05
CA GLY A 109 -5.77 -3.17 4.22
C GLY A 109 -4.61 -3.47 3.27
N PRO A 110 -4.70 -4.57 2.48
CA PRO A 110 -3.72 -4.90 1.45
C PRO A 110 -3.83 -3.94 0.26
N GLY A 111 -2.74 -3.77 -0.48
CA GLY A 111 -2.69 -3.06 -1.74
C GLY A 111 -2.61 -4.00 -2.95
N ASN A 112 -2.82 -3.44 -4.12
CA ASN A 112 -2.62 -4.04 -5.44
C ASN A 112 -2.69 -2.92 -6.51
N PRO A 113 -1.74 -1.96 -6.50
CA PRO A 113 -1.86 -0.76 -7.29
C PRO A 113 -1.83 -0.99 -8.80
N PRO A 114 -2.87 -0.58 -9.54
CA PRO A 114 -2.79 -0.39 -10.96
C PRO A 114 -2.19 0.97 -11.30
N VAL A 115 -1.44 1.04 -12.38
CA VAL A 115 -0.83 2.26 -12.90
C VAL A 115 -1.15 2.42 -14.38
N ILE A 116 -1.62 3.59 -14.77
CA ILE A 116 -1.88 3.93 -16.17
C ILE A 116 -0.73 4.79 -16.69
N ILE A 117 -0.12 4.37 -17.79
CA ILE A 117 0.81 5.16 -18.57
C ILE A 117 0.02 5.76 -19.74
N ASP A 118 -0.15 7.07 -19.75
CA ASP A 118 -1.00 7.75 -20.73
C ASP A 118 -0.21 8.15 -21.98
N ARG A 119 -0.93 8.32 -23.10
CA ARG A 119 -0.34 8.81 -24.34
C ARG A 119 0.20 10.23 -24.18
N GLY A 120 1.38 10.47 -24.72
CA GLY A 120 2.03 11.79 -24.64
C GLY A 120 2.82 12.04 -23.36
N TYR A 121 2.86 11.09 -22.45
CA TYR A 121 3.81 11.12 -21.34
C TYR A 121 5.18 10.56 -21.76
N ASP A 122 6.25 10.94 -21.06
CA ASP A 122 7.60 10.41 -21.30
C ASP A 122 7.69 8.96 -20.87
N LEU A 123 7.77 8.02 -21.84
CA LEU A 123 7.83 6.60 -21.59
C LEU A 123 9.09 6.16 -20.84
N LYS A 124 10.18 6.91 -21.00
CA LYS A 124 11.42 6.64 -20.27
C LYS A 124 11.23 6.95 -18.78
N ASP A 125 10.68 8.11 -18.46
CA ASP A 125 10.40 8.51 -17.08
C ASP A 125 9.40 7.56 -16.43
N ALA A 126 8.31 7.19 -17.10
CA ALA A 126 7.34 6.23 -16.62
C ALA A 126 7.98 4.84 -16.35
N ALA A 127 8.85 4.37 -17.26
CA ALA A 127 9.55 3.10 -17.11
C ALA A 127 10.53 3.10 -15.92
N GLU A 128 11.34 4.16 -15.78
CA GLU A 128 12.30 4.30 -14.68
C GLU A 128 11.58 4.34 -13.32
N ASN A 129 10.51 5.10 -13.20
CA ASN A 129 9.70 5.21 -11.98
C ASN A 129 8.96 3.90 -11.66
N SER A 130 8.40 3.19 -12.65
CA SER A 130 7.79 1.88 -12.44
C SER A 130 8.82 0.83 -12.00
N ILE A 131 10.04 0.85 -12.52
CA ILE A 131 11.12 -0.04 -12.02
C ILE A 131 11.42 0.26 -10.54
N ILE A 132 11.49 1.54 -10.16
CA ILE A 132 11.68 1.93 -8.75
C ILE A 132 10.53 1.38 -7.89
N ALA A 133 9.28 1.59 -8.33
CA ALA A 133 8.10 1.17 -7.60
C ALA A 133 8.04 -0.35 -7.39
N VAL A 134 8.30 -1.14 -8.45
CA VAL A 134 8.23 -2.61 -8.41
C VAL A 134 9.43 -3.23 -7.69
N ALA A 135 10.63 -2.67 -7.85
CA ALA A 135 11.86 -3.22 -7.25
C ALA A 135 12.04 -2.83 -5.78
N SER A 136 11.34 -1.80 -5.30
CA SER A 136 11.43 -1.33 -3.91
C SER A 136 11.15 -2.47 -2.94
N ASP A 137 12.10 -2.72 -2.05
CA ASP A 137 12.07 -3.79 -1.04
C ASP A 137 11.70 -5.17 -1.62
N ASN A 138 12.27 -5.51 -2.80
CA ASN A 138 11.96 -6.72 -3.57
C ASN A 138 10.46 -6.91 -3.86
N GLY A 139 9.73 -5.83 -4.10
CA GLY A 139 8.32 -5.84 -4.49
C GLY A 139 7.36 -6.35 -3.41
N ILE A 140 7.72 -6.24 -2.13
CA ILE A 140 6.82 -6.65 -1.03
C ILE A 140 5.98 -5.50 -0.48
N LEU A 141 6.19 -4.28 -0.97
CA LEU A 141 5.44 -3.10 -0.54
C LEU A 141 4.00 -3.18 -1.09
N CYS A 142 3.02 -2.93 -0.22
CA CYS A 142 1.60 -2.97 -0.61
C CYS A 142 1.18 -1.84 -1.55
N ASP A 143 2.00 -0.81 -1.67
CA ASP A 143 1.84 0.33 -2.57
C ASP A 143 2.72 0.24 -3.83
N GLY A 144 3.50 -0.84 -4.02
CA GLY A 144 4.29 -1.10 -5.23
C GLY A 144 3.40 -1.40 -6.45
N ASP A 145 3.84 -0.96 -7.65
CA ASP A 145 3.11 -1.20 -8.90
C ASP A 145 2.93 -2.71 -9.15
N ASN A 146 1.69 -3.16 -9.34
CA ASN A 146 1.41 -4.56 -9.66
C ASN A 146 0.86 -4.77 -11.08
N LEU A 147 0.15 -3.78 -11.63
CA LEU A 147 -0.38 -3.78 -13.00
C LEU A 147 -0.01 -2.48 -13.70
N LEU A 148 0.72 -2.56 -14.81
CA LEU A 148 0.99 -1.42 -15.70
C LEU A 148 0.08 -1.52 -16.94
N LEU A 149 -0.74 -0.49 -17.11
CA LEU A 149 -1.61 -0.31 -18.27
C LEU A 149 -0.96 0.70 -19.21
N TYR A 150 -0.68 0.30 -20.45
CA TYR A 150 0.04 1.13 -21.41
C TYR A 150 -0.68 1.17 -22.77
N PRO A 151 -0.51 2.24 -23.59
CA PRO A 151 -1.15 2.33 -24.90
C PRO A 151 -0.66 1.24 -25.85
N GLN A 152 -1.56 0.54 -26.54
CA GLN A 152 -1.22 -0.57 -27.43
C GLN A 152 -0.30 -0.13 -28.59
N ASP A 153 -0.51 1.05 -29.12
CA ASP A 153 0.30 1.63 -30.20
C ASP A 153 1.72 2.03 -29.78
N LEU A 154 1.98 2.13 -28.48
CA LEU A 154 3.29 2.45 -27.89
C LEU A 154 3.99 1.22 -27.27
N GLU A 155 3.44 0.01 -27.42
CA GLU A 155 3.96 -1.21 -26.77
C GLU A 155 5.45 -1.44 -27.03
N ALA A 156 5.87 -1.36 -28.28
CA ALA A 156 7.27 -1.64 -28.63
C ALA A 156 8.23 -0.61 -27.99
N GLU A 157 7.86 0.66 -28.00
CA GLU A 157 8.65 1.74 -27.41
C GLU A 157 8.69 1.63 -25.89
N PHE A 158 7.54 1.40 -25.25
CA PHE A 158 7.46 1.21 -23.81
C PHE A 158 8.28 0.01 -23.34
N PHE A 159 8.20 -1.14 -24.03
CA PHE A 159 8.99 -2.31 -23.66
C PHE A 159 10.50 -2.08 -23.86
N GLU A 160 10.90 -1.29 -24.85
CA GLU A 160 12.30 -0.90 -25.03
C GLU A 160 12.80 -0.08 -23.84
N GLU A 161 12.07 0.99 -23.44
CA GLU A 161 12.44 1.81 -22.31
C GLU A 161 12.38 1.02 -20.98
N PHE A 162 11.39 0.15 -20.81
CA PHE A 162 11.27 -0.68 -19.60
C PHE A 162 12.44 -1.68 -19.47
N ARG A 163 12.89 -2.27 -20.58
CA ARG A 163 14.11 -3.11 -20.60
C ARG A 163 15.38 -2.31 -20.30
N LYS A 164 15.51 -1.10 -20.84
CA LYS A 164 16.65 -0.21 -20.55
C LYS A 164 16.70 0.19 -19.07
N ALA A 165 15.55 0.37 -18.44
CA ALA A 165 15.43 0.69 -17.02
C ALA A 165 15.79 -0.48 -16.09
N GLY A 166 15.83 -1.72 -16.61
CA GLY A 166 16.29 -2.91 -15.88
C GLY A 166 15.29 -4.06 -15.79
N ALA A 167 14.23 -4.05 -16.60
CA ALA A 167 13.30 -5.18 -16.68
C ALA A 167 13.73 -6.24 -17.68
N VAL A 168 13.28 -7.47 -17.42
CA VAL A 168 13.14 -8.51 -18.44
C VAL A 168 11.65 -8.72 -18.70
N VAL A 169 11.23 -8.56 -19.96
CA VAL A 169 9.81 -8.65 -20.34
C VAL A 169 9.56 -9.98 -21.05
N PHE A 170 8.62 -10.74 -20.51
CA PHE A 170 8.07 -11.96 -21.12
C PHE A 170 6.71 -11.60 -21.74
N ASP A 171 6.64 -11.63 -23.06
CA ASP A 171 5.48 -11.28 -23.88
C ASP A 171 4.89 -12.46 -24.66
N ASN A 172 5.49 -13.64 -24.50
CA ASN A 172 4.99 -14.89 -25.05
C ASN A 172 4.05 -15.60 -24.06
N ALA A 173 2.89 -16.02 -24.52
CA ALA A 173 1.87 -16.63 -23.66
C ALA A 173 2.33 -17.91 -22.93
N ASP A 174 3.16 -18.75 -23.60
CA ASP A 174 3.67 -20.00 -23.01
C ASP A 174 4.67 -19.70 -21.87
N ASP A 175 5.48 -18.66 -22.04
CA ASP A 175 6.44 -18.23 -21.02
C ASP A 175 5.72 -17.62 -19.82
N VAL A 176 4.74 -16.75 -20.06
CA VAL A 176 3.89 -16.18 -19.00
C VAL A 176 3.12 -17.27 -18.24
N ALA A 177 2.66 -18.33 -18.92
CA ALA A 177 2.00 -19.46 -18.27
C ALA A 177 2.92 -20.18 -17.27
N LYS A 178 4.22 -20.34 -17.58
CA LYS A 178 5.18 -20.94 -16.62
C LYS A 178 5.38 -20.08 -15.37
N PHE A 179 5.41 -18.75 -15.51
CA PHE A 179 5.43 -17.85 -14.35
C PHE A 179 4.14 -17.94 -13.53
N ARG A 180 2.97 -18.04 -14.19
CA ARG A 180 1.69 -18.22 -13.50
C ARG A 180 1.70 -19.49 -12.65
N ASP A 181 2.17 -20.61 -13.19
CA ASP A 181 2.25 -21.89 -12.49
C ASP A 181 3.31 -21.86 -11.37
N ALA A 182 4.42 -21.15 -11.56
CA ALA A 182 5.47 -21.01 -10.57
C ALA A 182 5.04 -20.11 -9.39
N LEU A 183 4.40 -18.99 -9.67
CA LEU A 183 4.04 -17.99 -8.66
C LEU A 183 2.84 -18.40 -7.81
N PHE A 184 1.86 -19.11 -8.37
CA PHE A 184 0.60 -19.39 -7.69
C PHE A 184 0.38 -20.88 -7.42
N GLU A 185 -0.18 -21.17 -6.25
CA GLU A 185 -0.64 -22.50 -5.83
C GLU A 185 -1.95 -22.38 -5.09
N ASN A 186 -2.97 -23.14 -5.52
CA ASN A 186 -4.32 -23.10 -4.92
C ASN A 186 -4.90 -21.66 -4.85
N GLY A 187 -4.63 -20.85 -5.87
CA GLY A 187 -5.14 -19.47 -5.97
C GLY A 187 -4.44 -18.45 -5.07
N LYS A 188 -3.31 -18.80 -4.46
CA LYS A 188 -2.50 -17.94 -3.59
C LYS A 188 -1.06 -17.91 -4.08
N VAL A 189 -0.38 -16.78 -3.87
CA VAL A 189 1.06 -16.68 -4.12
C VAL A 189 1.81 -17.69 -3.25
N ARG A 190 2.78 -18.39 -3.84
CA ARG A 190 3.63 -19.35 -3.12
C ARG A 190 4.46 -18.65 -2.05
N PRO A 191 4.32 -18.98 -0.76
CA PRO A 191 5.03 -18.29 0.32
C PRO A 191 6.56 -18.29 0.18
N GLY A 192 7.11 -19.31 -0.49
CA GLY A 192 8.55 -19.43 -0.74
C GLY A 192 9.11 -18.41 -1.75
N LEU A 193 8.25 -17.74 -2.52
CA LEU A 193 8.65 -16.75 -3.54
C LEU A 193 8.40 -15.30 -3.11
N VAL A 194 7.67 -15.09 -2.02
CA VAL A 194 7.38 -13.73 -1.49
C VAL A 194 8.68 -13.02 -1.08
N GLY A 195 8.93 -11.86 -1.67
CA GLY A 195 10.11 -11.01 -1.41
C GLY A 195 11.43 -11.61 -1.87
N LYS A 196 11.40 -12.60 -2.77
CA LYS A 196 12.61 -13.20 -3.36
C LYS A 196 13.10 -12.37 -4.53
N ASP A 197 14.42 -12.47 -4.78
CA ASP A 197 15.06 -11.84 -5.92
C ASP A 197 14.51 -12.36 -7.25
N THR A 198 14.59 -11.53 -8.29
CA THR A 198 14.12 -11.86 -9.64
C THR A 198 14.67 -13.20 -10.15
N ASN A 199 15.95 -13.52 -9.89
CA ASN A 199 16.55 -14.78 -10.30
C ASN A 199 15.89 -15.99 -9.68
N VAL A 200 15.56 -15.93 -8.37
CA VAL A 200 14.88 -17.04 -7.65
C VAL A 200 13.49 -17.29 -8.22
N ILE A 201 12.76 -16.21 -8.53
CA ILE A 201 11.43 -16.28 -9.13
C ILE A 201 11.51 -16.85 -10.55
N ALA A 202 12.48 -16.39 -11.35
CA ALA A 202 12.67 -16.86 -12.72
C ALA A 202 13.11 -18.33 -12.77
N GLU A 203 14.02 -18.75 -11.89
CA GLU A 203 14.43 -20.16 -11.76
C GLU A 203 13.27 -21.08 -11.44
N ALA A 204 12.34 -20.64 -10.57
CA ALA A 204 11.13 -21.39 -10.27
C ALA A 204 10.21 -21.57 -11.50
N ALA A 205 10.24 -20.63 -12.43
CA ALA A 205 9.55 -20.70 -13.73
C ALA A 205 10.38 -21.37 -14.84
N GLY A 206 11.63 -21.80 -14.55
CA GLY A 206 12.51 -22.48 -15.48
C GLY A 206 13.35 -21.54 -16.34
N TYR A 207 13.60 -20.30 -15.90
CA TYR A 207 14.38 -19.29 -16.62
C TYR A 207 15.62 -18.86 -15.85
N ASN A 208 16.65 -18.43 -16.61
CA ASN A 208 17.81 -17.71 -16.09
C ASN A 208 17.73 -16.27 -16.63
N LEU A 209 17.87 -15.31 -15.77
CA LEU A 209 17.87 -13.89 -16.14
C LEU A 209 19.29 -13.35 -16.29
N PRO A 210 19.48 -12.29 -17.10
CA PRO A 210 20.72 -11.53 -17.11
C PRO A 210 21.06 -10.98 -15.71
N GLU A 211 22.36 -10.89 -15.40
CA GLU A 211 22.81 -10.26 -14.16
C GLU A 211 22.34 -8.79 -14.09
N GLY A 212 21.88 -8.36 -12.93
CA GLY A 212 21.39 -7.00 -12.71
C GLY A 212 19.93 -6.78 -13.11
N THR A 213 19.19 -7.83 -13.49
CA THR A 213 17.75 -7.73 -13.71
C THR A 213 17.03 -7.30 -12.41
N LYS A 214 16.32 -6.17 -12.46
CA LYS A 214 15.63 -5.59 -11.32
C LYS A 214 14.17 -6.06 -11.22
N VAL A 215 13.49 -6.22 -12.36
CA VAL A 215 12.05 -6.49 -12.44
C VAL A 215 11.76 -7.50 -13.55
N ILE A 216 10.77 -8.35 -13.32
CA ILE A 216 10.18 -9.25 -14.31
C ILE A 216 8.84 -8.64 -14.75
N GLY A 217 8.73 -8.29 -16.04
CA GLY A 217 7.47 -7.85 -16.66
C GLY A 217 6.78 -9.04 -17.35
N LEU A 218 5.52 -9.28 -17.03
CA LEU A 218 4.71 -10.37 -17.60
C LEU A 218 3.54 -9.79 -18.39
N LYS A 219 3.54 -9.92 -19.73
CA LYS A 219 2.42 -9.46 -20.55
C LYS A 219 1.22 -10.40 -20.40
N ILE A 220 0.08 -9.85 -19.99
CA ILE A 220 -1.18 -10.58 -19.80
C ILE A 220 -2.24 -10.15 -20.80
N GLU A 221 -3.22 -11.03 -21.06
CA GLU A 221 -4.34 -10.75 -21.97
C GLU A 221 -5.62 -10.36 -21.23
N GLY A 222 -5.81 -10.78 -20.00
CA GLY A 222 -6.96 -10.46 -19.15
C GLY A 222 -6.57 -9.77 -17.87
N VAL A 223 -7.53 -9.15 -17.18
CA VAL A 223 -7.37 -8.56 -15.82
C VAL A 223 -8.44 -9.13 -14.90
N GLY A 224 -8.22 -9.02 -13.60
CA GLY A 224 -9.13 -9.55 -12.60
C GLY A 224 -9.24 -11.08 -12.70
N LYS A 225 -10.42 -11.63 -12.59
CA LYS A 225 -10.66 -13.09 -12.63
C LYS A 225 -10.24 -13.79 -13.92
N ASP A 226 -9.97 -13.04 -14.99
CA ASP A 226 -9.52 -13.62 -16.26
C ASP A 226 -8.05 -14.06 -16.21
N ASP A 227 -7.23 -13.46 -15.31
CA ASP A 227 -5.84 -13.89 -15.10
C ASP A 227 -5.43 -13.72 -13.62
N ILE A 228 -5.05 -14.82 -12.98
CA ILE A 228 -4.61 -14.83 -11.58
C ILE A 228 -3.38 -13.95 -11.31
N LEU A 229 -2.60 -13.63 -12.33
CA LEU A 229 -1.45 -12.71 -12.25
C LEU A 229 -1.88 -11.27 -11.90
N GLY A 230 -3.16 -10.91 -12.06
CA GLY A 230 -3.71 -9.64 -11.58
C GLY A 230 -3.72 -9.46 -10.07
N LYS A 231 -3.50 -10.54 -9.29
CA LYS A 231 -3.40 -10.48 -7.82
C LYS A 231 -2.05 -9.90 -7.38
N GLU A 232 -2.03 -9.34 -6.16
CA GLU A 232 -0.78 -8.88 -5.53
C GLU A 232 0.23 -10.04 -5.46
N ILE A 233 1.37 -9.87 -6.16
CA ILE A 233 2.40 -10.93 -6.29
C ILE A 233 3.39 -10.91 -5.12
N MET A 234 3.61 -9.75 -4.51
CA MET A 234 4.58 -9.56 -3.41
C MET A 234 6.01 -9.98 -3.80
N GLY A 235 6.46 -9.53 -4.95
CA GLY A 235 7.78 -9.81 -5.51
C GLY A 235 8.13 -8.81 -6.61
N PRO A 236 9.38 -8.75 -7.09
CA PRO A 236 9.80 -7.82 -8.15
C PRO A 236 9.28 -8.27 -9.54
N VAL A 237 7.98 -8.44 -9.62
CA VAL A 237 7.21 -8.88 -10.79
C VAL A 237 6.03 -7.94 -10.98
N VAL A 238 5.83 -7.48 -12.20
CA VAL A 238 4.70 -6.63 -12.57
C VAL A 238 4.02 -7.18 -13.81
N VAL A 239 2.69 -7.10 -13.85
CA VAL A 239 1.95 -7.48 -15.05
C VAL A 239 1.73 -6.30 -15.97
N LEU A 240 1.79 -6.55 -17.26
CA LEU A 240 1.76 -5.58 -18.34
C LEU A 240 0.54 -5.84 -19.21
N LYS A 241 -0.34 -4.84 -19.38
CA LYS A 241 -1.56 -4.95 -20.20
C LYS A 241 -1.73 -3.73 -21.07
N SER A 242 -1.89 -3.95 -22.37
CA SER A 242 -2.15 -2.86 -23.31
C SER A 242 -3.63 -2.44 -23.31
N TYR A 243 -3.87 -1.15 -23.59
CA TYR A 243 -5.20 -0.59 -23.82
C TYR A 243 -5.26 0.19 -25.14
N ASP A 244 -6.45 0.32 -25.71
CA ASP A 244 -6.69 1.15 -26.89
C ASP A 244 -7.20 2.54 -26.51
N LYS A 245 -8.27 2.63 -25.70
CA LYS A 245 -8.83 3.89 -25.20
C LYS A 245 -8.51 4.08 -23.73
N PHE A 246 -8.33 5.34 -23.34
CA PHE A 246 -7.99 5.68 -21.96
C PHE A 246 -9.06 5.19 -20.96
N GLU A 247 -10.34 5.32 -21.33
CA GLU A 247 -11.45 4.87 -20.51
C GLU A 247 -11.40 3.34 -20.26
N ASP A 248 -10.99 2.55 -21.28
CA ASP A 248 -10.83 1.10 -21.14
C ASP A 248 -9.71 0.77 -20.14
N ALA A 249 -8.64 1.59 -20.08
CA ALA A 249 -7.58 1.43 -19.08
C ALA A 249 -8.11 1.69 -17.67
N VAL A 250 -8.93 2.72 -17.49
CA VAL A 250 -9.57 3.02 -16.21
C VAL A 250 -10.48 1.88 -15.76
N ASP A 251 -11.30 1.35 -16.67
CA ASP A 251 -12.20 0.23 -16.38
C ASP A 251 -11.41 -1.06 -16.05
N MET A 252 -10.30 -1.32 -16.75
CA MET A 252 -9.40 -2.44 -16.43
C MET A 252 -8.75 -2.29 -15.06
N ALA A 253 -8.29 -1.09 -14.72
CA ALA A 253 -7.71 -0.80 -13.40
C ALA A 253 -8.72 -1.06 -12.27
N ILE A 254 -9.94 -0.54 -12.40
CA ILE A 254 -11.04 -0.73 -11.44
C ILE A 254 -11.37 -2.22 -11.32
N ARG A 255 -11.58 -2.89 -12.45
CA ARG A 255 -11.93 -4.31 -12.47
C ARG A 255 -10.86 -5.17 -11.79
N ASN A 256 -9.58 -4.90 -12.05
CA ASN A 256 -8.49 -5.65 -11.41
C ASN A 256 -8.53 -5.51 -9.87
N MET A 257 -8.71 -4.30 -9.38
CA MET A 257 -8.78 -4.05 -7.93
C MET A 257 -10.02 -4.69 -7.29
N GLU A 258 -11.18 -4.62 -7.92
CA GLU A 258 -12.43 -5.18 -7.39
C GLU A 258 -12.41 -6.71 -7.34
N GLU A 259 -11.82 -7.35 -8.34
CA GLU A 259 -11.81 -8.80 -8.49
C GLU A 259 -10.62 -9.50 -7.81
N ASP A 260 -9.45 -8.84 -7.81
CA ASP A 260 -8.18 -9.40 -7.30
C ASP A 260 -7.67 -8.74 -6.02
N GLY A 261 -8.32 -7.65 -5.59
CA GLY A 261 -8.03 -6.98 -4.32
C GLY A 261 -7.26 -5.68 -4.49
N GLY A 262 -7.04 -4.97 -3.37
CA GLY A 262 -6.34 -3.68 -3.33
C GLY A 262 -7.28 -2.46 -3.37
N THR A 263 -8.60 -2.67 -3.50
CA THR A 263 -9.59 -1.58 -3.47
C THR A 263 -9.42 -0.70 -2.24
N GLY A 264 -9.36 0.59 -2.48
CA GLY A 264 -9.19 1.61 -1.44
C GLY A 264 -7.74 2.01 -1.15
N HIS A 265 -6.74 1.24 -1.60
CA HIS A 265 -5.35 1.53 -1.26
C HIS A 265 -4.77 2.68 -2.11
N THR A 266 -4.13 2.37 -3.20
CA THR A 266 -3.34 3.30 -4.02
C THR A 266 -3.49 2.95 -5.49
N ALA A 267 -3.42 3.95 -6.36
CA ALA A 267 -3.27 3.79 -7.82
C ALA A 267 -2.31 4.86 -8.35
N GLY A 268 -1.75 4.65 -9.53
CA GLY A 268 -0.83 5.59 -10.18
C GLY A 268 -1.27 5.97 -11.59
N ILE A 269 -0.84 7.15 -12.03
CA ILE A 269 -0.99 7.61 -13.41
C ILE A 269 0.21 8.44 -13.82
N TYR A 270 0.75 8.13 -14.98
CA TYR A 270 1.75 8.92 -15.68
C TYR A 270 1.05 9.63 -16.85
N SER A 271 0.73 10.90 -16.70
CA SER A 271 0.00 11.70 -17.69
C SER A 271 0.36 13.17 -17.63
N ASN A 272 0.29 13.86 -18.79
CA ASN A 272 0.33 15.31 -18.90
C ASN A 272 -1.06 15.90 -19.19
N ASP A 273 -2.10 15.07 -19.25
CA ASP A 273 -3.47 15.48 -19.53
C ASP A 273 -4.26 15.57 -18.21
N GLU A 274 -4.56 16.81 -17.80
CA GLU A 274 -5.28 17.09 -16.55
C GLU A 274 -6.72 16.53 -16.56
N ASP A 275 -7.38 16.45 -17.72
CA ASP A 275 -8.73 15.87 -17.83
C ASP A 275 -8.68 14.34 -17.62
N HIS A 276 -7.64 13.66 -18.12
CA HIS A 276 -7.41 12.25 -17.87
C HIS A 276 -7.06 11.97 -16.38
N ILE A 277 -6.19 12.81 -15.78
CA ILE A 277 -5.84 12.70 -14.36
C ILE A 277 -7.09 12.85 -13.50
N LEU A 278 -7.90 13.86 -13.77
CA LEU A 278 -9.14 14.10 -13.02
C LEU A 278 -10.15 12.97 -13.24
N TYR A 279 -10.37 12.55 -14.48
CA TYR A 279 -11.27 11.44 -14.81
C TYR A 279 -10.88 10.15 -14.08
N PHE A 280 -9.58 9.81 -14.10
CA PHE A 280 -9.08 8.64 -13.37
C PHE A 280 -9.33 8.78 -11.87
N GLY A 281 -8.95 9.94 -11.29
CA GLY A 281 -9.13 10.21 -9.85
C GLY A 281 -10.58 10.15 -9.37
N GLU A 282 -11.54 10.55 -10.22
CA GLU A 282 -12.97 10.49 -9.91
C GLU A 282 -13.56 9.07 -9.99
N LYS A 283 -12.97 8.20 -10.81
CA LYS A 283 -13.50 6.86 -11.07
C LYS A 283 -12.89 5.77 -10.21
N ILE A 284 -11.57 5.84 -9.98
CA ILE A 284 -10.85 4.77 -9.28
C ILE A 284 -11.18 4.77 -7.78
N PRO A 285 -11.62 3.63 -7.20
CA PRO A 285 -12.00 3.57 -5.79
C PRO A 285 -10.77 3.38 -4.89
N VAL A 286 -9.94 4.42 -4.76
CA VAL A 286 -8.73 4.43 -3.91
C VAL A 286 -8.64 5.69 -3.05
N ALA A 287 -7.88 5.62 -1.97
CA ALA A 287 -7.62 6.77 -1.10
C ALA A 287 -6.54 7.71 -1.66
N ARG A 288 -5.70 7.23 -2.57
CA ARG A 288 -4.55 7.98 -3.13
C ARG A 288 -4.37 7.64 -4.60
N VAL A 289 -4.24 8.67 -5.42
CA VAL A 289 -3.78 8.58 -6.80
C VAL A 289 -2.45 9.32 -6.90
N LEU A 290 -1.37 8.60 -7.21
CA LEU A 290 -0.04 9.15 -7.40
C LEU A 290 0.09 9.58 -8.87
N VAL A 291 0.40 10.85 -9.09
CA VAL A 291 0.53 11.43 -10.43
C VAL A 291 2.01 11.68 -10.71
N ASN A 292 2.53 11.09 -11.78
CA ASN A 292 3.89 11.29 -12.29
C ASN A 292 4.99 11.02 -11.25
N GLN A 293 4.79 10.00 -10.43
CA GLN A 293 5.73 9.56 -9.39
C GLN A 293 5.51 8.08 -9.08
N PRO A 294 6.49 7.37 -8.48
CA PRO A 294 6.33 5.97 -8.08
C PRO A 294 5.19 5.81 -7.06
N THR A 295 4.39 4.74 -7.18
CA THR A 295 3.28 4.52 -6.24
C THR A 295 3.72 4.31 -4.77
N PRO A 296 4.93 3.77 -4.45
CA PRO A 296 5.43 3.76 -3.08
C PRO A 296 5.56 5.14 -2.43
N ASP A 297 5.63 6.24 -3.19
CA ASP A 297 5.61 7.59 -2.63
C ASP A 297 4.28 7.94 -1.94
N ALA A 298 3.33 7.01 -1.91
CA ALA A 298 2.13 7.04 -1.06
C ALA A 298 2.44 7.22 0.43
N TRP A 299 3.65 6.83 0.89
CA TRP A 299 4.08 7.07 2.27
C TRP A 299 4.25 8.56 2.63
N GLY A 300 4.25 9.47 1.66
CA GLY A 300 4.33 10.92 1.88
C GLY A 300 5.75 11.43 2.07
N PRO A 301 6.65 11.30 1.07
CA PRO A 301 7.95 11.97 1.07
C PRO A 301 7.81 13.50 0.99
N GLU A 302 8.92 14.20 1.20
CA GLU A 302 8.98 15.66 1.09
C GLU A 302 8.67 16.20 -0.33
N THR A 303 8.59 15.31 -1.32
CA THR A 303 8.28 15.65 -2.72
C THR A 303 6.79 15.73 -3.03
N ASN A 304 5.93 15.30 -2.09
CA ASN A 304 4.47 15.45 -2.24
C ASN A 304 3.81 15.95 -0.94
N ALA A 305 2.49 16.17 -0.96
CA ALA A 305 1.75 16.80 0.14
C ALA A 305 1.06 15.80 1.09
N LEU A 306 1.33 14.50 0.96
CA LEU A 306 0.78 13.50 1.88
C LEU A 306 1.45 13.58 3.26
N SER A 307 0.72 13.29 4.33
CA SER A 307 1.32 13.13 5.65
C SER A 307 2.22 11.90 5.67
N PRO A 308 3.50 12.02 6.08
CA PRO A 308 4.41 10.87 6.13
C PRO A 308 3.88 9.77 7.05
N ALA A 309 3.60 8.60 6.51
CA ALA A 309 3.17 7.41 7.25
C ALA A 309 3.38 6.14 6.44
N VAL A 310 3.59 5.04 7.12
CA VAL A 310 3.64 3.68 6.55
C VAL A 310 2.41 2.85 6.96
N SER A 311 1.39 3.50 7.49
CA SER A 311 0.08 2.94 7.78
C SER A 311 -0.95 3.72 6.96
N GLU A 312 -1.34 3.16 5.83
CA GLU A 312 -2.07 3.82 4.77
C GLU A 312 -3.51 3.29 4.69
N GLY A 313 -4.44 4.03 5.30
CA GLY A 313 -5.86 3.68 5.31
C GLY A 313 -6.46 3.62 3.90
N CYS A 314 -7.35 2.66 3.70
CA CYS A 314 -7.97 2.34 2.40
C CYS A 314 -9.40 2.86 2.27
N GLY A 315 -9.88 3.69 3.19
CA GLY A 315 -11.25 4.19 3.20
C GLY A 315 -12.32 3.10 3.26
N THR A 316 -13.56 3.49 3.10
CA THR A 316 -14.69 2.54 3.10
C THR A 316 -14.63 1.56 1.93
N TRP A 317 -13.96 1.90 0.84
CA TRP A 317 -13.69 0.98 -0.27
C TRP A 317 -12.92 -0.26 0.17
N GLY A 318 -11.91 -0.08 1.05
CA GLY A 318 -11.13 -1.18 1.64
C GLY A 318 -11.64 -1.65 3.00
N ASN A 319 -12.89 -1.32 3.37
CA ASN A 319 -13.47 -1.58 4.69
C ASN A 319 -12.68 -0.96 5.84
N ASN A 320 -12.10 0.22 5.61
CA ASN A 320 -11.41 1.03 6.62
C ASN A 320 -12.22 2.29 6.94
N ILE A 321 -12.05 2.83 8.14
CA ILE A 321 -12.68 4.11 8.53
C ILE A 321 -11.87 5.33 8.11
N LEU A 322 -10.59 5.15 7.76
CA LEU A 322 -9.67 6.19 7.33
C LEU A 322 -9.34 6.03 5.86
N ALA A 323 -9.58 7.06 5.06
CA ALA A 323 -9.09 7.20 3.69
C ALA A 323 -7.90 8.16 3.69
N GLY A 324 -6.69 7.63 3.84
CA GLY A 324 -5.46 8.41 3.90
C GLY A 324 -4.45 7.89 4.91
N ASN A 325 -3.37 8.60 5.05
CA ASN A 325 -2.25 8.22 5.88
C ASN A 325 -2.54 8.41 7.37
N VAL A 326 -2.23 7.41 8.20
CA VAL A 326 -2.39 7.51 9.65
C VAL A 326 -1.36 8.51 10.19
N ASP A 327 -1.83 9.62 10.76
CA ASP A 327 -0.99 10.67 11.32
C ASP A 327 -1.27 10.82 12.83
N TYR A 328 -0.43 11.58 13.54
CA TYR A 328 -0.59 11.85 14.98
C TYR A 328 -1.95 12.49 15.31
N ILE A 329 -2.57 13.22 14.38
CA ILE A 329 -3.91 13.81 14.57
C ILE A 329 -4.99 12.77 14.84
N HIS A 330 -4.78 11.54 14.34
CA HIS A 330 -5.66 10.40 14.59
C HIS A 330 -5.42 9.74 15.96
N MET A 331 -4.35 10.16 16.67
CA MET A 331 -3.92 9.63 17.96
C MET A 331 -4.10 10.65 19.10
N VAL A 332 -5.01 11.62 18.92
CA VAL A 332 -5.32 12.62 19.93
C VAL A 332 -6.82 12.78 20.10
N ASN A 333 -7.24 13.03 21.35
CA ASN A 333 -8.60 13.46 21.64
C ASN A 333 -8.72 14.98 21.48
N VAL A 334 -9.73 15.43 20.78
CA VAL A 334 -9.99 16.87 20.53
C VAL A 334 -11.20 17.32 21.31
N SER A 335 -11.02 18.28 22.22
CA SER A 335 -12.12 18.98 22.90
C SER A 335 -12.42 20.30 22.22
N LYS A 336 -13.68 20.54 21.94
CA LYS A 336 -14.16 21.80 21.33
C LYS A 336 -14.71 22.71 22.42
N ILE A 337 -14.22 23.95 22.50
CA ILE A 337 -14.80 25.00 23.31
C ILE A 337 -15.74 25.78 22.39
N VAL A 338 -17.05 25.64 22.63
CA VAL A 338 -18.09 26.27 21.80
C VAL A 338 -18.66 27.45 22.54
N LYS A 339 -18.63 28.63 21.91
CA LYS A 339 -19.26 29.86 22.44
C LYS A 339 -20.49 30.16 21.60
N LYS A 340 -21.54 30.66 22.26
CA LYS A 340 -22.72 31.15 21.57
C LYS A 340 -22.34 32.29 20.64
N LEU A 341 -22.82 32.24 19.41
CA LEU A 341 -22.70 33.34 18.46
C LEU A 341 -23.87 34.33 18.71
N ASP A 342 -23.56 35.62 18.59
CA ASP A 342 -24.55 36.69 18.59
C ASP A 342 -25.02 36.94 17.15
N VAL A 343 -25.83 36.03 16.65
CA VAL A 343 -26.42 36.06 15.30
C VAL A 343 -27.93 35.88 15.38
N GLU A 344 -28.66 36.53 14.47
CA GLU A 344 -30.09 36.29 14.35
C GLU A 344 -30.35 34.81 13.95
N PRO A 345 -31.33 34.14 14.55
CA PRO A 345 -31.74 32.81 14.12
C PRO A 345 -32.12 32.79 12.63
N LEU A 346 -31.76 31.72 11.93
CA LEU A 346 -32.24 31.52 10.57
C LEU A 346 -33.77 31.47 10.53
N ASP A 347 -34.37 32.28 9.66
CA ASP A 347 -35.80 32.25 9.39
C ASP A 347 -36.09 31.04 8.48
N PRO A 348 -36.83 30.01 8.99
CA PRO A 348 -37.16 28.83 8.19
C PRO A 348 -37.90 29.18 6.89
N ALA A 349 -38.70 30.24 6.87
CA ALA A 349 -39.43 30.67 5.68
C ALA A 349 -38.48 31.22 4.58
N LYS A 350 -37.31 31.73 4.96
CA LYS A 350 -36.29 32.16 3.99
C LYS A 350 -35.35 31.02 3.53
N VAL A 351 -35.15 30.05 4.41
CA VAL A 351 -34.27 28.91 4.12
C VAL A 351 -34.93 27.88 3.19
N PHE A 352 -36.26 27.73 3.34
CA PHE A 352 -37.07 26.77 2.58
C PHE A 352 -38.08 27.47 1.63
N ALA A 353 -37.81 28.72 1.29
CA ALA A 353 -38.55 29.38 0.20
C ALA A 353 -38.10 28.75 -1.15
N ASP A 354 -39.09 28.25 -1.93
CA ASP A 354 -38.89 27.71 -3.29
C ASP A 354 -38.42 28.81 -4.26
#